data_4c53d16b5d52be5e5e1798dd27d4c486
#
_entry.id   4c53d16b5d52be5e5e1798dd27d4c486
#
_cell.length_a   1.000
_cell.length_b   1.000
_cell.length_c   1.000
_cell.angle_alpha   90.00
_cell.angle_beta   90.00
_cell.angle_gamma   90.00
#
_symmetry.space_group_name_H-M   'P 1'
#
loop_
_entity.id
_entity.type
_entity.pdbx_description
1 polymer ?
#
loop_
_entity_poly.entity_id
_entity_poly.type
_entity_poly.pdbx_seq_one_letter_code
_entity_poly.pdbx_strand_id
1 'polypeptide(L)'
;MSEKLQKVLARVGLGSRRYMEEVIAAGRVSINGKIAQVGERIEPTDELRIDGRKVQFQIEDEIRRRVLIYYKPEGEICSRNDPEKRPTVFDHLPQIANDRWVMVGRRDINSTGLLIFTNDGELANRLMHPSNEVEREYAVRVMGEVTPQIRNNMLKGVELEDGPAKFESFSEIGGDGINRWYQVVVKEGRNREVRRIFESQGLKVSRLLRTRYGTVILPRELRTGRWMELDKADIDNLAKSVELKPRQGTGLFGMAKRRTERMSEKPMAARRGGYLRQQRRDDEQPEQQQTKTEHRIQINVH
;
A
#
# COMPACT_ATOMS: atom_id res chain seq x y z
N MET A 1 -6.95 -14.27 -25.98
CA MET A 1 -6.81 -15.08 -24.74
C MET A 1 -8.07 -14.94 -23.91
N SER A 2 -8.48 -15.98 -23.19
CA SER A 2 -9.69 -15.94 -22.36
C SER A 2 -9.37 -15.73 -20.89
N GLU A 3 -10.24 -15.05 -20.14
CA GLU A 3 -10.10 -14.82 -18.69
C GLU A 3 -11.29 -15.40 -17.92
N LYS A 4 -11.10 -15.69 -16.63
CA LYS A 4 -12.21 -16.08 -15.73
C LYS A 4 -13.21 -14.94 -15.59
N LEU A 5 -14.48 -15.22 -15.82
CA LEU A 5 -15.59 -14.25 -15.85
C LEU A 5 -15.64 -13.39 -14.57
N GLN A 6 -15.57 -14.02 -13.37
CA GLN A 6 -15.58 -13.30 -12.09
C GLN A 6 -14.38 -12.34 -11.94
N LYS A 7 -13.23 -12.64 -12.59
CA LYS A 7 -12.06 -11.75 -12.57
C LYS A 7 -12.34 -10.50 -13.39
N VAL A 8 -12.94 -10.66 -14.57
CA VAL A 8 -13.31 -9.55 -15.45
C VAL A 8 -14.37 -8.66 -14.81
N LEU A 9 -15.47 -9.24 -14.31
CA LEU A 9 -16.54 -8.51 -13.62
C LEU A 9 -16.03 -7.73 -12.40
N ALA A 10 -15.14 -8.35 -11.63
CA ALA A 10 -14.53 -7.68 -10.49
C ALA A 10 -13.59 -6.55 -10.90
N ARG A 11 -12.86 -6.67 -12.01
CA ARG A 11 -11.96 -5.64 -12.54
C ARG A 11 -12.73 -4.39 -12.97
N VAL A 12 -13.83 -4.54 -13.69
CA VAL A 12 -14.67 -3.40 -14.09
C VAL A 12 -15.43 -2.74 -12.95
N GLY A 13 -15.19 -3.16 -11.70
CA GLY A 13 -15.68 -2.47 -10.50
C GLY A 13 -17.04 -2.91 -9.99
N LEU A 14 -17.63 -3.98 -10.53
CA LEU A 14 -18.98 -4.44 -10.17
C LEU A 14 -19.05 -5.17 -8.81
N GLY A 15 -17.89 -5.51 -8.21
CA GLY A 15 -17.84 -6.13 -6.90
C GLY A 15 -16.53 -6.90 -6.62
N SER A 16 -16.48 -7.65 -5.52
CA SER A 16 -15.37 -8.58 -5.27
C SER A 16 -15.50 -9.81 -6.18
N ARG A 17 -14.41 -10.57 -6.40
CA ARG A 17 -14.46 -11.83 -7.17
C ARG A 17 -15.45 -12.83 -6.58
N ARG A 18 -15.48 -12.97 -5.24
CA ARG A 18 -16.42 -13.84 -4.54
C ARG A 18 -17.87 -13.39 -4.75
N TYR A 19 -18.14 -12.12 -4.56
CA TYR A 19 -19.48 -11.57 -4.83
C TYR A 19 -19.89 -11.76 -6.29
N MET A 20 -18.98 -11.61 -7.25
CA MET A 20 -19.30 -11.88 -8.66
C MET A 20 -19.57 -13.38 -8.93
N GLU A 21 -18.94 -14.29 -8.23
CA GLU A 21 -19.29 -15.72 -8.28
C GLU A 21 -20.72 -15.98 -7.79
N GLU A 22 -21.15 -15.32 -6.73
CA GLU A 22 -22.53 -15.37 -6.24
C GLU A 22 -23.53 -14.80 -7.27
N VAL A 23 -23.21 -13.68 -7.89
CA VAL A 23 -24.02 -13.04 -8.94
C VAL A 23 -24.14 -13.93 -10.19
N ILE A 24 -23.05 -14.62 -10.58
CA ILE A 24 -23.04 -15.58 -11.69
C ILE A 24 -23.89 -16.80 -11.30
N ALA A 25 -23.70 -17.35 -10.11
CA ALA A 25 -24.49 -18.50 -9.62
C ALA A 25 -26.00 -18.21 -9.55
N ALA A 26 -26.36 -16.94 -9.29
CA ALA A 26 -27.74 -16.47 -9.30
C ALA A 26 -28.34 -16.30 -10.71
N GLY A 27 -27.61 -16.65 -11.78
CA GLY A 27 -28.08 -16.56 -13.16
C GLY A 27 -28.24 -15.13 -13.72
N ARG A 28 -27.63 -14.14 -13.07
CA ARG A 28 -27.76 -12.71 -13.42
C ARG A 28 -26.78 -12.25 -14.50
N VAL A 29 -25.83 -13.11 -14.89
CA VAL A 29 -24.81 -12.81 -15.90
C VAL A 29 -25.04 -13.65 -17.14
N SER A 30 -24.91 -13.06 -18.33
CA SER A 30 -24.95 -13.79 -19.59
C SER A 30 -23.77 -13.41 -20.50
N ILE A 31 -23.31 -14.41 -21.26
CA ILE A 31 -22.29 -14.28 -22.31
C ILE A 31 -22.96 -14.68 -23.63
N ASN A 32 -22.93 -13.80 -24.62
CA ASN A 32 -23.53 -14.03 -25.94
C ASN A 32 -25.01 -14.50 -25.86
N GLY A 33 -25.77 -13.94 -24.90
CA GLY A 33 -27.16 -14.26 -24.68
C GLY A 33 -27.44 -15.53 -23.88
N LYS A 34 -26.43 -16.31 -23.50
CA LYS A 34 -26.57 -17.52 -22.65
C LYS A 34 -26.21 -17.18 -21.19
N ILE A 35 -26.95 -17.74 -20.24
CA ILE A 35 -26.66 -17.58 -18.82
C ILE A 35 -25.31 -18.24 -18.52
N ALA A 36 -24.41 -17.45 -17.92
CA ALA A 36 -23.07 -17.89 -17.56
C ALA A 36 -23.04 -18.75 -16.29
N GLN A 37 -22.05 -19.64 -16.22
CA GLN A 37 -21.82 -20.52 -15.07
C GLN A 37 -20.59 -20.09 -14.27
N VAL A 38 -20.53 -20.50 -12.99
CA VAL A 38 -19.37 -20.26 -12.13
C VAL A 38 -18.14 -20.97 -12.70
N GLY A 39 -17.03 -20.24 -12.84
CA GLY A 39 -15.79 -20.75 -13.42
C GLY A 39 -15.67 -20.55 -14.94
N GLU A 40 -16.74 -20.09 -15.59
CA GLU A 40 -16.73 -19.82 -17.03
C GLU A 40 -15.69 -18.73 -17.40
N ARG A 41 -15.22 -18.81 -18.63
CA ARG A 41 -14.22 -17.88 -19.20
C ARG A 41 -14.87 -17.04 -20.28
N ILE A 42 -14.33 -15.83 -20.44
CA ILE A 42 -14.81 -14.86 -21.42
C ILE A 42 -13.64 -14.42 -22.32
N GLU A 43 -13.95 -14.18 -23.58
CA GLU A 43 -13.02 -13.68 -24.60
C GLU A 43 -13.30 -12.21 -24.95
N PRO A 44 -12.34 -11.48 -25.56
CA PRO A 44 -12.53 -10.05 -25.88
C PRO A 44 -13.71 -9.77 -26.81
N THR A 45 -14.03 -10.74 -27.67
CA THR A 45 -15.10 -10.65 -28.68
C THR A 45 -16.48 -10.95 -28.13
N ASP A 46 -16.58 -11.45 -26.90
CA ASP A 46 -17.86 -11.84 -26.32
C ASP A 46 -18.68 -10.64 -25.88
N GLU A 47 -19.99 -10.77 -25.97
CA GLU A 47 -20.93 -9.80 -25.41
C GLU A 47 -21.28 -10.20 -23.97
N LEU A 48 -20.88 -9.37 -23.02
CA LEU A 48 -21.15 -9.56 -21.60
C LEU A 48 -22.34 -8.72 -21.14
N ARG A 49 -23.29 -9.34 -20.42
CA ARG A 49 -24.40 -8.63 -19.80
C ARG A 49 -24.55 -9.03 -18.32
N ILE A 50 -24.97 -8.08 -17.50
CA ILE A 50 -25.40 -8.29 -16.12
C ILE A 50 -26.77 -7.66 -15.93
N ASP A 51 -27.74 -8.40 -15.40
CA ASP A 51 -29.13 -7.97 -15.27
C ASP A 51 -29.69 -7.40 -16.58
N GLY A 52 -29.33 -8.01 -17.73
CA GLY A 52 -29.71 -7.57 -19.07
C GLY A 52 -28.94 -6.37 -19.63
N ARG A 53 -28.15 -5.66 -18.80
CA ARG A 53 -27.37 -4.48 -19.22
C ARG A 53 -26.01 -4.90 -19.76
N LYS A 54 -25.62 -4.33 -20.91
CA LYS A 54 -24.31 -4.58 -21.52
C LYS A 54 -23.20 -4.00 -20.66
N VAL A 55 -22.15 -4.82 -20.42
CA VAL A 55 -20.95 -4.44 -19.69
C VAL A 55 -19.80 -4.33 -20.68
N GLN A 56 -19.16 -3.17 -20.75
CA GLN A 56 -17.92 -3.01 -21.51
C GLN A 56 -16.75 -3.48 -20.66
N PHE A 57 -15.89 -4.29 -21.24
CA PHE A 57 -14.69 -4.80 -20.59
C PHE A 57 -13.53 -4.92 -21.58
N GLN A 58 -12.35 -5.06 -21.05
CA GLN A 58 -11.14 -5.41 -21.79
C GLN A 58 -10.48 -6.60 -21.08
N ILE A 59 -9.79 -7.45 -21.82
CA ILE A 59 -8.95 -8.49 -21.20
C ILE A 59 -7.66 -7.88 -20.65
N GLU A 60 -7.08 -8.57 -19.69
CA GLU A 60 -5.93 -8.05 -18.90
C GLU A 60 -4.72 -7.67 -19.77
N ASP A 61 -4.45 -8.44 -20.85
CA ASP A 61 -3.31 -8.19 -21.74
C ASP A 61 -3.44 -6.90 -22.57
N GLU A 62 -4.66 -6.40 -22.76
CA GLU A 62 -4.94 -5.15 -23.46
C GLU A 62 -4.89 -3.91 -22.56
N ILE A 63 -4.88 -4.13 -21.25
CA ILE A 63 -4.92 -3.06 -20.25
C ILE A 63 -3.51 -2.61 -19.93
N ARG A 64 -3.25 -1.32 -20.07
CA ARG A 64 -2.00 -0.72 -19.60
C ARG A 64 -1.87 -0.91 -18.09
N ARG A 65 -0.76 -1.52 -17.67
CA ARG A 65 -0.41 -1.61 -16.25
C ARG A 65 -0.16 -0.23 -15.68
N ARG A 66 -0.83 0.09 -14.59
CA ARG A 66 -0.65 1.32 -13.82
C ARG A 66 -0.29 0.97 -12.39
N VAL A 67 0.61 1.74 -11.82
CA VAL A 67 1.00 1.62 -10.41
C VAL A 67 0.99 3.01 -9.79
N LEU A 68 0.36 3.12 -8.66
CA LEU A 68 0.25 4.34 -7.88
C LEU A 68 0.87 4.10 -6.51
N ILE A 69 1.63 5.04 -6.03
CA ILE A 69 2.14 5.09 -4.66
C ILE A 69 1.37 6.14 -3.87
N TYR A 70 1.04 5.79 -2.65
CA TYR A 70 0.30 6.63 -1.71
C TYR A 70 1.05 6.74 -0.40
N TYR A 71 1.22 7.95 0.10
CA TYR A 71 1.75 8.16 1.45
C TYR A 71 0.58 8.12 2.44
N LYS A 72 0.30 6.93 2.96
CA LYS A 72 -0.78 6.71 3.91
C LYS A 72 -0.53 7.49 5.20
N PRO A 73 -1.44 8.36 5.66
CA PRO A 73 -1.39 8.95 6.99
C PRO A 73 -1.78 7.93 8.07
N GLU A 74 -1.58 8.29 9.33
CA GLU A 74 -2.22 7.62 10.46
C GLU A 74 -3.72 7.92 10.47
N GLY A 75 -4.54 7.01 11.00
CA GLY A 75 -5.99 7.18 11.10
C GLY A 75 -6.81 6.66 9.92
N GLU A 76 -6.22 6.42 8.75
CA GLU A 76 -6.92 5.79 7.64
C GLU A 76 -6.84 4.27 7.69
N ILE A 77 -7.88 3.60 7.23
CA ILE A 77 -7.95 2.15 7.15
C ILE A 77 -7.73 1.63 5.72
N CYS A 78 -7.14 0.46 5.63
CA CYS A 78 -6.89 -0.26 4.40
C CYS A 78 -8.07 -1.16 4.03
N SER A 79 -9.26 -0.57 3.82
CA SER A 79 -10.50 -1.24 3.42
C SER A 79 -11.24 -0.41 2.38
N ARG A 80 -12.04 -1.06 1.52
CA ARG A 80 -12.99 -0.38 0.62
C ARG A 80 -14.31 -0.07 1.30
N ASN A 81 -14.68 -0.93 2.25
CA ASN A 81 -15.90 -0.81 3.02
C ASN A 81 -15.53 -0.87 4.50
N ASP A 82 -15.88 0.15 5.23
CA ASP A 82 -15.76 0.17 6.69
C ASP A 82 -17.14 0.32 7.32
N PRO A 83 -17.59 -0.64 8.14
CA PRO A 83 -18.87 -0.54 8.85
C PRO A 83 -18.97 0.69 9.75
N GLU A 84 -17.83 1.16 10.29
CA GLU A 84 -17.74 2.33 11.17
C GLU A 84 -17.57 3.65 10.41
N LYS A 85 -17.57 3.62 9.07
CA LYS A 85 -17.42 4.80 8.19
C LYS A 85 -16.17 5.64 8.46
N ARG A 86 -15.08 5.02 8.93
CA ARG A 86 -13.79 5.68 9.10
C ARG A 86 -13.19 6.02 7.74
N PRO A 87 -12.32 7.05 7.66
CA PRO A 87 -11.61 7.37 6.42
C PRO A 87 -10.82 6.17 5.88
N THR A 88 -10.91 5.94 4.59
CA THR A 88 -10.24 4.84 3.92
C THR A 88 -9.15 5.34 2.97
N VAL A 89 -8.14 4.52 2.74
CA VAL A 89 -7.09 4.83 1.75
C VAL A 89 -7.62 4.97 0.32
N PHE A 90 -8.85 4.50 0.04
CA PHE A 90 -9.45 4.58 -1.29
C PHE A 90 -10.16 5.92 -1.55
N ASP A 91 -10.49 6.67 -0.51
CA ASP A 91 -11.26 7.93 -0.63
C ASP A 91 -10.49 9.01 -1.40
N HIS A 92 -9.17 8.94 -1.40
CA HIS A 92 -8.28 9.93 -2.02
C HIS A 92 -7.68 9.48 -3.37
N LEU A 93 -7.96 8.25 -3.81
CA LEU A 93 -7.39 7.73 -5.06
C LEU A 93 -8.14 8.25 -6.29
N PRO A 94 -7.43 8.47 -7.41
CA PRO A 94 -8.07 8.84 -8.64
C PRO A 94 -8.94 7.70 -9.17
N GLN A 95 -10.06 8.03 -9.80
CA GLN A 95 -10.90 7.05 -10.47
C GLN A 95 -10.20 6.48 -11.70
N ILE A 96 -10.47 5.22 -12.01
CA ILE A 96 -10.06 4.56 -13.24
C ILE A 96 -11.33 4.15 -13.99
N ALA A 97 -11.44 4.57 -15.25
CA ALA A 97 -12.57 4.17 -16.09
C ALA A 97 -12.49 2.65 -16.40
N ASN A 98 -13.58 1.95 -16.18
CA ASN A 98 -13.73 0.51 -16.44
C ASN A 98 -12.66 -0.39 -15.78
N ASP A 99 -12.07 0.07 -14.65
CA ASP A 99 -11.03 -0.63 -13.94
C ASP A 99 -11.06 -0.24 -12.44
N ARG A 100 -10.20 -0.84 -11.63
CA ARG A 100 -10.12 -0.52 -10.20
C ARG A 100 -8.71 -0.64 -9.66
N TRP A 101 -8.40 0.15 -8.65
CA TRP A 101 -7.17 -0.01 -7.87
C TRP A 101 -7.22 -1.26 -7.00
N VAL A 102 -6.19 -2.05 -7.06
CA VAL A 102 -5.92 -3.18 -6.16
C VAL A 102 -4.80 -2.76 -5.24
N MET A 103 -5.00 -2.84 -3.94
CA MET A 103 -4.02 -2.49 -2.92
C MET A 103 -3.00 -3.62 -2.76
N VAL A 104 -1.71 -3.28 -2.74
CA VAL A 104 -0.61 -4.22 -2.51
C VAL A 104 -0.30 -4.30 -1.02
N GLY A 105 -0.93 -5.27 -0.36
CA GLY A 105 -0.85 -5.45 1.08
C GLY A 105 -1.72 -4.47 1.86
N ARG A 106 -1.75 -4.64 3.16
CA ARG A 106 -2.48 -3.78 4.10
C ARG A 106 -1.53 -3.15 5.09
N ARG A 107 -1.97 -2.07 5.69
CA ARG A 107 -1.28 -1.37 6.78
C ARG A 107 -2.26 -1.15 7.91
N ASP A 108 -1.77 -1.22 9.13
CA ASP A 108 -2.58 -0.91 10.30
C ASP A 108 -3.01 0.56 10.29
N ILE A 109 -4.07 0.88 11.01
CA ILE A 109 -4.58 2.25 11.16
C ILE A 109 -3.49 3.19 11.71
N ASN A 110 -2.67 2.71 12.67
CA ASN A 110 -1.61 3.45 13.35
C ASN A 110 -0.24 3.32 12.65
N SER A 111 -0.22 2.96 11.37
CA SER A 111 1.02 2.85 10.59
C SER A 111 0.94 3.80 9.41
N THR A 112 2.06 4.44 9.10
CA THR A 112 2.17 5.46 8.05
C THR A 112 3.07 4.99 6.91
N GLY A 113 3.17 5.80 5.85
CA GLY A 113 4.16 5.61 4.80
C GLY A 113 3.65 4.94 3.54
N LEU A 114 4.57 4.38 2.81
CA LEU A 114 4.35 3.85 1.47
C LEU A 114 3.27 2.77 1.42
N LEU A 115 2.27 3.00 0.59
CA LEU A 115 1.29 2.02 0.17
C LEU A 115 1.23 2.02 -1.36
N ILE A 116 1.17 0.83 -1.96
CA ILE A 116 1.17 0.66 -3.41
C ILE A 116 -0.22 0.20 -3.85
N PHE A 117 -0.69 0.77 -4.95
CA PHE A 117 -1.90 0.35 -5.64
C PHE A 117 -1.57 0.06 -7.10
N THR A 118 -2.22 -0.92 -7.68
CA THR A 118 -2.11 -1.22 -9.10
C THR A 118 -3.47 -1.65 -9.65
N ASN A 119 -3.67 -1.50 -10.94
CA ASN A 119 -4.80 -2.10 -11.65
C ASN A 119 -4.51 -3.54 -12.10
N ASP A 120 -3.26 -3.99 -11.98
CA ASP A 120 -2.86 -5.36 -12.31
C ASP A 120 -2.93 -6.26 -11.09
N GLY A 121 -3.95 -7.12 -11.06
CA GLY A 121 -4.15 -8.07 -9.95
C GLY A 121 -3.09 -9.16 -9.87
N GLU A 122 -2.40 -9.49 -10.96
CA GLU A 122 -1.30 -10.46 -10.96
C GLU A 122 -0.05 -9.83 -10.34
N LEU A 123 0.27 -8.60 -10.72
CA LEU A 123 1.36 -7.86 -10.08
C LEU A 123 1.12 -7.72 -8.57
N ALA A 124 -0.11 -7.33 -8.17
CA ALA A 124 -0.44 -7.23 -6.75
C ALA A 124 -0.27 -8.56 -6.01
N ASN A 125 -0.72 -9.66 -6.61
CA ASN A 125 -0.60 -11.00 -6.04
C ASN A 125 0.87 -11.40 -5.84
N ARG A 126 1.71 -11.25 -6.89
CA ARG A 126 3.12 -11.59 -6.81
C ARG A 126 3.89 -10.74 -5.80
N LEU A 127 3.62 -9.45 -5.74
CA LEU A 127 4.24 -8.57 -4.75
C LEU A 127 3.89 -8.95 -3.30
N MET A 128 2.68 -9.48 -3.07
CA MET A 128 2.23 -9.87 -1.74
C MET A 128 2.59 -11.31 -1.35
N HIS A 129 2.81 -12.19 -2.34
CA HIS A 129 3.00 -13.61 -2.07
C HIS A 129 4.28 -13.87 -1.29
N PRO A 130 4.24 -14.60 -0.16
CA PRO A 130 5.41 -14.82 0.70
C PRO A 130 6.61 -15.45 -0.02
N SER A 131 6.38 -16.34 -1.00
CA SER A 131 7.45 -17.01 -1.74
C SER A 131 8.35 -16.08 -2.57
N ASN A 132 7.88 -14.85 -2.85
CA ASN A 132 8.67 -13.89 -3.60
C ASN A 132 9.58 -13.04 -2.70
N GLU A 133 9.50 -13.20 -1.40
CA GLU A 133 10.35 -12.57 -0.39
C GLU A 133 10.62 -11.07 -0.63
N VAL A 134 9.61 -10.36 -1.14
CA VAL A 134 9.75 -8.94 -1.47
C VAL A 134 10.07 -8.14 -0.21
N GLU A 135 11.20 -7.49 -0.17
CA GLU A 135 11.65 -6.71 0.97
C GLU A 135 10.77 -5.51 1.27
N ARG A 136 10.53 -5.29 2.56
CA ARG A 136 9.84 -4.11 3.08
C ARG A 136 10.73 -3.42 4.10
N GLU A 137 11.01 -2.15 3.88
CA GLU A 137 11.84 -1.34 4.75
C GLU A 137 10.99 -0.36 5.55
N TYR A 138 11.32 -0.23 6.80
CA TYR A 138 10.60 0.62 7.75
C TYR A 138 11.54 1.52 8.53
N ALA A 139 11.12 2.77 8.74
CA ALA A 139 11.64 3.61 9.81
C ALA A 139 10.73 3.41 11.04
N VAL A 140 11.34 3.03 12.16
CA VAL A 140 10.65 2.63 13.38
C VAL A 140 11.12 3.50 14.52
N ARG A 141 10.21 4.20 15.21
CA ARG A 141 10.53 4.91 16.45
C ARG A 141 10.20 4.01 17.62
N VAL A 142 11.21 3.72 18.41
CA VAL A 142 11.14 2.79 19.55
C VAL A 142 11.37 3.57 20.84
N MET A 143 10.57 3.27 21.86
CA MET A 143 10.79 3.73 23.22
C MET A 143 11.64 2.71 23.95
N GLY A 144 12.77 3.15 24.52
CA GLY A 144 13.74 2.32 25.19
C GLY A 144 15.03 2.13 24.39
N GLU A 145 16.03 1.58 25.04
CA GLU A 145 17.35 1.34 24.47
C GLU A 145 17.40 -0.03 23.79
N VAL A 146 17.85 -0.04 22.52
CA VAL A 146 18.17 -1.29 21.82
C VAL A 146 19.63 -1.62 22.09
N THR A 147 19.88 -2.50 23.05
CA THR A 147 21.24 -2.97 23.33
C THR A 147 21.77 -3.83 22.19
N PRO A 148 23.12 -4.01 22.08
CA PRO A 148 23.70 -4.93 21.09
C PRO A 148 23.14 -6.35 21.18
N GLN A 149 22.80 -6.83 22.37
CA GLN A 149 22.19 -8.14 22.59
C GLN A 149 20.79 -8.21 21.97
N ILE A 150 19.92 -7.23 22.26
CA ILE A 150 18.56 -7.14 21.70
C ILE A 150 18.61 -7.08 20.17
N ARG A 151 19.49 -6.24 19.62
CA ARG A 151 19.70 -6.15 18.17
C ARG A 151 20.09 -7.50 17.57
N ASN A 152 21.03 -8.20 18.18
CA ASN A 152 21.48 -9.50 17.70
C ASN A 152 20.37 -10.56 17.75
N ASN A 153 19.53 -10.56 18.80
CA ASN A 153 18.37 -11.45 18.89
C ASN A 153 17.41 -11.23 17.75
N MET A 154 17.05 -9.98 17.46
CA MET A 154 16.11 -9.63 16.36
C MET A 154 16.67 -9.95 14.96
N LEU A 155 17.99 -9.92 14.77
CA LEU A 155 18.66 -10.29 13.53
C LEU A 155 18.80 -11.82 13.37
N LYS A 156 19.05 -12.55 14.45
CA LYS A 156 19.14 -14.02 14.43
C LYS A 156 17.76 -14.68 14.29
N GLY A 157 16.76 -14.06 14.87
CA GLY A 157 15.38 -14.52 14.92
C GLY A 157 14.83 -14.59 16.31
N VAL A 158 13.59 -14.23 16.45
CA VAL A 158 12.78 -14.30 17.67
C VAL A 158 11.57 -15.18 17.42
N GLU A 159 11.12 -15.88 18.44
CA GLU A 159 9.90 -16.70 18.33
C GLU A 159 8.68 -15.83 18.58
N LEU A 160 7.75 -15.83 17.64
CA LEU A 160 6.45 -15.20 17.74
C LEU A 160 5.34 -16.27 17.78
N GLU A 161 4.11 -15.91 18.13
CA GLU A 161 2.97 -16.85 18.21
C GLU A 161 2.72 -17.63 16.91
N ASP A 162 3.06 -17.03 15.77
CA ASP A 162 2.88 -17.58 14.42
C ASP A 162 4.20 -18.07 13.78
N GLY A 163 5.20 -18.34 14.60
CA GLY A 163 6.49 -18.91 14.22
C GLY A 163 7.64 -17.89 14.23
N PRO A 164 8.86 -18.31 13.88
CA PRO A 164 10.06 -17.50 13.97
C PRO A 164 9.97 -16.28 13.03
N ALA A 165 10.54 -15.16 13.50
CA ALA A 165 10.62 -13.90 12.76
C ALA A 165 11.94 -13.21 12.97
N LYS A 166 12.44 -12.49 11.97
CA LYS A 166 13.70 -11.75 12.06
C LYS A 166 13.69 -10.49 11.20
N PHE A 167 14.60 -9.59 11.52
CA PHE A 167 14.97 -8.53 10.58
C PHE A 167 16.11 -9.01 9.67
N GLU A 168 16.01 -8.74 8.38
CA GLU A 168 17.11 -8.96 7.43
C GLU A 168 18.22 -7.92 7.60
N SER A 169 17.85 -6.69 8.01
CA SER A 169 18.80 -5.65 8.37
C SER A 169 18.26 -4.77 9.49
N PHE A 170 19.17 -4.20 10.26
CA PHE A 170 18.86 -3.32 11.39
C PHE A 170 19.95 -2.25 11.52
N SER A 171 19.58 -0.99 11.45
CA SER A 171 20.49 0.15 11.64
C SER A 171 19.83 1.27 12.43
N GLU A 172 20.57 1.91 13.31
CA GLU A 172 20.13 3.13 13.98
C GLU A 172 20.28 4.31 13.02
N ILE A 173 19.25 5.15 12.94
CA ILE A 173 19.19 6.27 11.99
C ILE A 173 18.99 7.61 12.69
N GLY A 174 18.97 7.64 14.03
CA GLY A 174 18.95 8.86 14.84
C GLY A 174 17.93 8.79 15.98
N GLY A 175 17.65 9.94 16.58
CA GLY A 175 16.77 10.09 17.73
C GLY A 175 17.51 10.58 18.97
N ASP A 176 16.76 11.07 19.95
CA ASP A 176 17.30 11.65 21.18
C ASP A 176 16.61 11.00 22.40
N GLY A 177 17.37 10.85 23.49
CA GLY A 177 16.88 10.29 24.75
C GLY A 177 16.32 8.89 24.61
N ILE A 178 15.10 8.68 25.13
CA ILE A 178 14.43 7.37 25.15
C ILE A 178 13.75 7.01 23.82
N ASN A 179 13.64 7.95 22.87
CA ASN A 179 13.01 7.75 21.58
C ASN A 179 14.06 7.69 20.47
N ARG A 180 14.37 6.50 20.00
CA ARG A 180 15.35 6.27 18.94
C ARG A 180 14.69 5.76 17.68
N TRP A 181 15.25 6.15 16.54
CA TRP A 181 14.80 5.72 15.22
C TRP A 181 15.72 4.66 14.64
N TYR A 182 15.12 3.61 14.17
CA TYR A 182 15.79 2.49 13.52
C TYR A 182 15.24 2.26 12.14
N GLN A 183 16.10 1.86 11.20
CA GLN A 183 15.73 1.35 9.90
C GLN A 183 15.83 -0.16 9.93
N VAL A 184 14.74 -0.85 9.59
CA VAL A 184 14.67 -2.30 9.58
C VAL A 184 14.09 -2.81 8.27
N VAL A 185 14.52 -4.00 7.84
CA VAL A 185 14.01 -4.68 6.66
C VAL A 185 13.45 -6.03 7.05
N VAL A 186 12.27 -6.37 6.52
CA VAL A 186 11.66 -7.71 6.61
C VAL A 186 11.31 -8.19 5.20
N LYS A 187 11.29 -9.51 4.99
CA LYS A 187 10.86 -10.14 3.74
C LYS A 187 9.42 -10.63 3.79
N GLU A 188 8.89 -10.81 4.97
CA GLU A 188 7.54 -11.23 5.21
C GLU A 188 6.58 -10.04 5.42
N GLY A 189 5.31 -10.32 5.59
CA GLY A 189 4.28 -9.30 5.81
C GLY A 189 3.20 -9.81 6.73
N ARG A 190 3.58 -10.54 7.79
CA ARG A 190 2.65 -11.03 8.81
C ARG A 190 1.99 -9.87 9.55
N ASN A 191 0.88 -10.14 10.19
CA ASN A 191 0.15 -9.12 10.94
C ASN A 191 1.05 -8.51 12.01
N ARG A 192 1.22 -7.19 11.99
CA ARG A 192 2.02 -6.40 12.95
C ARG A 192 3.45 -6.93 13.21
N GLU A 193 4.03 -7.63 12.25
CA GLU A 193 5.30 -8.36 12.39
C GLU A 193 6.41 -7.48 12.98
N VAL A 194 6.69 -6.33 12.40
CA VAL A 194 7.72 -5.41 12.88
C VAL A 194 7.48 -5.01 14.35
N ARG A 195 6.23 -4.70 14.72
CA ARG A 195 5.89 -4.33 16.10
C ARG A 195 6.11 -5.51 17.06
N ARG A 196 5.65 -6.71 16.68
CA ARG A 196 5.78 -7.93 17.50
C ARG A 196 7.24 -8.34 17.71
N ILE A 197 8.10 -8.16 16.71
CA ILE A 197 9.56 -8.42 16.88
C ILE A 197 10.15 -7.51 17.95
N PHE A 198 9.82 -6.21 17.98
CA PHE A 198 10.27 -5.32 19.05
C PHE A 198 9.61 -5.65 20.40
N GLU A 199 8.31 -5.93 20.40
CA GLU A 199 7.52 -6.27 21.58
C GLU A 199 8.05 -7.56 22.26
N SER A 200 8.54 -8.55 21.49
CA SER A 200 9.17 -9.77 22.02
C SER A 200 10.47 -9.50 22.80
N GLN A 201 11.09 -8.35 22.58
CA GLN A 201 12.29 -7.89 23.29
C GLN A 201 11.96 -6.84 24.37
N GLY A 202 10.69 -6.69 24.76
CA GLY A 202 10.24 -5.75 25.78
C GLY A 202 10.24 -4.29 25.33
N LEU A 203 10.33 -4.01 24.03
CA LEU A 203 10.40 -2.67 23.46
C LEU A 203 9.06 -2.25 22.83
N LYS A 204 8.69 -0.98 22.99
CA LYS A 204 7.46 -0.42 22.44
C LYS A 204 7.73 0.42 21.19
N VAL A 205 7.07 0.06 20.08
CA VAL A 205 7.09 0.86 18.84
C VAL A 205 6.06 1.98 18.93
N SER A 206 6.54 3.22 19.01
CA SER A 206 5.69 4.42 19.05
C SER A 206 5.27 4.89 17.66
N ARG A 207 6.16 4.86 16.66
CA ARG A 207 5.84 5.19 15.25
C ARG A 207 6.39 4.13 14.29
N LEU A 208 5.66 3.89 13.21
CA LEU A 208 6.05 2.93 12.18
C LEU A 208 5.73 3.51 10.79
N LEU A 209 6.78 3.78 10.03
CA LEU A 209 6.71 4.34 8.69
C LEU A 209 7.33 3.36 7.70
N ARG A 210 6.57 2.88 6.70
CA ARG A 210 7.16 2.10 5.60
C ARG A 210 7.79 3.04 4.59
N THR A 211 9.09 2.90 4.38
CA THR A 211 9.90 3.74 3.49
C THR A 211 10.15 3.11 2.13
N ARG A 212 10.16 1.77 2.04
CA ARG A 212 10.40 1.02 0.79
C ARG A 212 9.55 -0.24 0.72
N TYR A 213 9.17 -0.63 -0.48
CA TYR A 213 8.54 -1.91 -0.81
C TYR A 213 9.13 -2.43 -2.12
N GLY A 214 9.89 -3.51 -2.08
CA GLY A 214 10.65 -4.00 -3.22
C GLY A 214 11.56 -2.90 -3.79
N THR A 215 11.41 -2.63 -5.07
CA THR A 215 12.17 -1.58 -5.78
C THR A 215 11.63 -0.16 -5.57
N VAL A 216 10.43 -0.02 -4.99
CA VAL A 216 9.75 1.27 -4.83
C VAL A 216 10.11 1.92 -3.51
N ILE A 217 10.67 3.11 -3.55
CA ILE A 217 11.01 3.93 -2.38
C ILE A 217 9.99 5.07 -2.27
N LEU A 218 9.57 5.39 -1.04
CA LEU A 218 8.72 6.55 -0.78
C LEU A 218 9.48 7.85 -1.09
N PRO A 219 9.08 8.65 -2.11
CA PRO A 219 9.76 9.88 -2.45
C PRO A 219 9.59 10.94 -1.36
N ARG A 220 10.63 11.74 -1.14
CA ARG A 220 10.59 12.85 -0.15
C ARG A 220 9.57 13.92 -0.49
N GLU A 221 9.33 14.11 -1.77
CA GLU A 221 8.43 15.13 -2.30
C GLU A 221 6.95 14.74 -2.15
N LEU A 222 6.69 13.46 -1.94
CA LEU A 222 5.33 12.99 -1.74
C LEU A 222 4.89 13.29 -0.30
N ARG A 223 3.92 14.19 -0.18
CA ARG A 223 3.37 14.58 1.12
C ARG A 223 2.39 13.53 1.64
N THR A 224 2.27 13.44 2.96
CA THR A 224 1.29 12.58 3.64
C THR A 224 -0.13 12.84 3.11
N GLY A 225 -0.90 11.78 2.88
CA GLY A 225 -2.24 11.85 2.30
C GLY A 225 -2.27 12.14 0.79
N ARG A 226 -1.11 12.10 0.11
CA ARG A 226 -1.02 12.31 -1.34
C ARG A 226 -0.53 11.05 -2.05
N TRP A 227 -0.82 10.99 -3.33
CA TRP A 227 -0.41 9.92 -4.22
C TRP A 227 0.31 10.46 -5.45
N MET A 228 1.07 9.60 -6.09
CA MET A 228 1.64 9.83 -7.41
C MET A 228 1.67 8.51 -8.20
N GLU A 229 1.59 8.59 -9.50
CA GLU A 229 1.69 7.44 -10.39
C GLU A 229 3.16 7.22 -10.77
N LEU A 230 3.59 5.97 -10.77
CA LEU A 230 4.93 5.59 -11.22
C LEU A 230 5.04 5.69 -12.74
N ASP A 231 6.22 6.00 -13.23
CA ASP A 231 6.49 5.96 -14.65
C ASP A 231 6.63 4.51 -15.18
N LYS A 232 6.72 4.38 -16.51
CA LYS A 232 6.81 3.06 -17.15
C LYS A 232 8.06 2.30 -16.72
N ALA A 233 9.19 2.96 -16.56
CA ALA A 233 10.45 2.32 -16.20
C ALA A 233 10.40 1.74 -14.79
N ASP A 234 9.85 2.49 -13.83
CA ASP A 234 9.66 2.06 -12.46
C ASP A 234 8.64 0.90 -12.36
N ILE A 235 7.55 0.96 -13.16
CA ILE A 235 6.55 -0.12 -13.24
C ILE A 235 7.18 -1.40 -13.80
N ASP A 236 7.95 -1.30 -14.88
CA ASP A 236 8.61 -2.44 -15.51
C ASP A 236 9.68 -3.05 -14.57
N ASN A 237 10.43 -2.23 -13.84
CA ASN A 237 11.40 -2.67 -12.84
C ASN A 237 10.70 -3.40 -11.67
N LEU A 238 9.59 -2.86 -11.20
CA LEU A 238 8.79 -3.49 -10.13
C LEU A 238 8.21 -4.83 -10.60
N ALA A 239 7.70 -4.92 -11.83
CA ALA A 239 7.19 -6.15 -12.39
C ALA A 239 8.30 -7.21 -12.56
N LYS A 240 9.46 -6.79 -13.08
CA LYS A 240 10.63 -7.66 -13.26
C LYS A 240 11.13 -8.22 -11.92
N SER A 241 11.07 -7.46 -10.84
CA SER A 241 11.52 -7.91 -9.50
C SER A 241 10.71 -9.09 -8.95
N VAL A 242 9.53 -9.35 -9.51
CA VAL A 242 8.65 -10.49 -9.17
C VAL A 242 8.40 -11.40 -10.39
N GLU A 243 9.33 -11.43 -11.32
CA GLU A 243 9.33 -12.29 -12.52
C GLU A 243 8.07 -12.12 -13.40
N LEU A 244 7.50 -10.93 -13.42
CA LEU A 244 6.36 -10.61 -14.25
C LEU A 244 6.80 -9.85 -15.51
N LYS A 245 6.36 -10.33 -16.68
CA LYS A 245 6.70 -9.70 -17.96
C LYS A 245 6.15 -8.26 -18.05
N PRO A 246 6.90 -7.34 -18.70
CA PRO A 246 6.38 -6.02 -19.03
C PRO A 246 5.12 -6.14 -19.89
N ARG A 247 4.15 -5.23 -19.68
CA ARG A 247 2.96 -5.13 -20.53
C ARG A 247 3.07 -3.92 -21.45
N GLN A 248 2.82 -4.15 -22.74
CA GLN A 248 2.67 -3.12 -23.74
C GLN A 248 1.17 -2.84 -23.97
N GLY A 249 0.51 -2.24 -23.00
CA GLY A 249 -0.89 -1.87 -23.18
C GLY A 249 -1.01 -0.67 -24.11
N THR A 250 -1.81 -0.80 -25.15
CA THR A 250 -2.17 0.27 -26.11
C THR A 250 -3.32 1.15 -25.60
N GLY A 251 -3.45 1.34 -24.29
CA GLY A 251 -4.52 2.17 -23.73
C GLY A 251 -4.43 3.61 -24.23
N LEU A 252 -5.39 4.00 -25.07
CA LEU A 252 -5.69 5.37 -25.46
C LEU A 252 -6.00 6.22 -24.23
N PHE A 253 -5.01 6.91 -23.70
CA PHE A 253 -5.22 8.17 -22.98
C PHE A 253 -3.94 9.00 -23.13
N GLY A 254 -3.94 9.82 -24.17
CA GLY A 254 -3.10 10.99 -24.24
C GLY A 254 -3.57 12.01 -23.20
N MET A 255 -2.59 12.77 -22.67
CA MET A 255 -2.70 13.92 -21.78
C MET A 255 -2.52 13.66 -20.27
N ALA A 256 -1.30 13.24 -19.90
CA ALA A 256 -0.69 13.67 -18.64
C ALA A 256 0.85 13.80 -18.79
N LYS A 257 1.30 14.32 -19.94
CA LYS A 257 2.73 14.39 -20.31
C LYS A 257 3.41 15.70 -19.90
N ARG A 258 2.99 16.38 -18.82
CA ARG A 258 3.56 17.71 -18.48
C ARG A 258 4.12 17.90 -17.08
N ARG A 259 4.28 16.85 -16.25
CA ARG A 259 4.83 17.05 -14.89
C ARG A 259 5.98 16.15 -14.46
N THR A 260 6.35 15.14 -15.24
CA THR A 260 7.40 14.15 -14.92
C THR A 260 8.78 14.49 -15.51
N GLU A 261 8.89 15.40 -16.47
CA GLU A 261 10.15 15.66 -17.17
C GLU A 261 11.20 16.48 -16.40
N ARG A 262 10.90 16.98 -15.19
CA ARG A 262 11.87 17.76 -14.37
C ARG A 262 12.55 16.99 -13.25
N MET A 263 12.30 15.69 -13.05
CA MET A 263 12.80 14.95 -11.89
C MET A 263 13.71 13.75 -12.20
N SER A 264 14.08 13.52 -13.46
CA SER A 264 14.77 12.28 -13.89
C SER A 264 16.30 12.29 -13.81
N GLU A 265 16.96 13.33 -13.29
CA GLU A 265 18.41 13.45 -13.43
C GLU A 265 19.28 13.18 -12.18
N LYS A 266 18.74 12.59 -11.10
CA LYS A 266 19.61 12.22 -9.95
C LYS A 266 19.42 10.77 -9.52
N PRO A 267 20.51 9.99 -9.35
CA PRO A 267 20.43 8.58 -8.92
C PRO A 267 19.79 8.44 -7.54
N MET A 268 18.91 7.45 -7.38
CA MET A 268 18.15 7.15 -6.15
C MET A 268 19.03 6.93 -4.89
N ALA A 269 20.30 6.55 -5.04
CA ALA A 269 21.19 6.21 -3.93
C ALA A 269 21.52 7.38 -2.97
N ALA A 270 21.39 8.65 -3.41
CA ALA A 270 21.73 9.82 -2.62
C ALA A 270 20.62 10.33 -1.67
N ARG A 271 19.45 9.68 -1.65
CA ARG A 271 18.24 10.20 -0.98
C ARG A 271 17.96 9.64 0.43
N ARG A 272 18.82 8.78 0.97
CA ARG A 272 18.58 8.05 2.23
C ARG A 272 18.51 8.88 3.53
N GLY A 273 19.00 10.12 3.55
CA GLY A 273 19.20 10.88 4.81
C GLY A 273 18.13 11.93 5.19
N GLY A 274 17.04 12.10 4.46
CA GLY A 274 16.18 13.29 4.65
C GLY A 274 14.80 13.06 5.28
N TYR A 275 14.33 11.84 5.40
CA TYR A 275 13.01 11.53 5.97
C TYR A 275 12.88 11.96 7.43
N LEU A 276 13.98 11.83 8.21
CA LEU A 276 13.98 12.14 9.64
C LEU A 276 13.99 13.64 9.96
N ARG A 277 14.50 14.50 9.05
CA ARG A 277 14.50 15.95 9.31
C ARG A 277 13.13 16.60 9.18
N GLN A 278 12.26 16.05 8.33
CA GLN A 278 10.91 16.59 8.14
C GLN A 278 9.98 16.18 9.29
N GLN A 279 10.14 14.96 9.82
CA GLN A 279 9.37 14.51 10.99
C GLN A 279 9.77 15.23 12.28
N ARG A 280 11.01 15.71 12.42
CA ARG A 280 11.40 16.55 13.57
C ARG A 280 10.64 17.87 13.63
N ARG A 281 10.28 18.48 12.50
CA ARG A 281 9.49 19.74 12.46
C ARG A 281 8.02 19.50 12.81
N ASP A 282 7.49 18.35 12.46
CA ASP A 282 6.09 18.01 12.76
C ASP A 282 5.91 17.58 14.23
N ASP A 283 6.97 17.10 14.91
CA ASP A 283 6.96 16.71 16.32
C ASP A 283 7.09 17.89 17.29
N GLU A 284 7.62 19.05 16.84
CA GLU A 284 7.84 20.23 17.69
C GLU A 284 6.64 21.20 17.77
N GLN A 285 5.56 20.98 17.01
CA GLN A 285 4.44 21.94 16.94
C GLN A 285 3.22 21.73 17.84
N PRO A 286 3.00 20.64 18.64
CA PRO A 286 1.77 20.51 19.42
C PRO A 286 1.78 21.10 20.83
N GLU A 287 2.91 21.53 21.41
CA GLU A 287 2.92 21.92 22.83
C GLU A 287 2.66 23.39 23.16
N GLN A 288 2.59 24.29 22.15
CA GLN A 288 2.42 25.72 22.45
C GLN A 288 0.97 26.23 22.43
N GLN A 289 -0.03 25.40 22.17
CA GLN A 289 -1.44 25.84 22.14
C GLN A 289 -2.28 25.43 23.35
N GLN A 290 -1.79 24.64 24.29
CA GLN A 290 -2.57 24.25 25.48
C GLN A 290 -2.40 25.15 26.72
N THR A 291 -1.45 26.09 26.75
CA THR A 291 -1.20 26.92 27.94
C THR A 291 -1.86 28.28 27.93
N LYS A 292 -2.71 28.60 26.94
CA LYS A 292 -3.42 29.91 26.89
C LYS A 292 -4.91 29.86 27.18
N THR A 293 -5.49 28.72 27.50
CA THR A 293 -6.95 28.60 27.74
C THR A 293 -7.32 28.41 29.21
N GLU A 294 -6.37 28.23 30.12
CA GLU A 294 -6.68 28.02 31.56
C GLU A 294 -6.60 29.28 32.45
N HIS A 295 -6.38 30.46 31.90
CA HIS A 295 -6.25 31.69 32.71
C HIS A 295 -7.38 32.70 32.53
N ARG A 296 -8.60 32.27 32.19
CA ARG A 296 -9.73 33.21 32.03
C ARG A 296 -11.06 32.74 32.59
N ILE A 297 -11.07 31.99 33.68
CA ILE A 297 -12.29 31.77 34.50
C ILE A 297 -11.91 31.85 35.98
N GLN A 298 -11.73 33.04 36.49
CA GLN A 298 -11.95 33.43 37.88
C GLN A 298 -12.02 34.94 37.90
N ILE A 299 -13.20 35.47 38.06
CA ILE A 299 -13.63 36.75 38.67
C ILE A 299 -15.01 37.05 38.09
N ASN A 300 -16.06 36.70 38.83
CA ASN A 300 -17.21 37.52 39.15
C ASN A 300 -18.26 36.70 39.90
N VAL A 301 -18.16 36.73 41.24
CA VAL A 301 -19.28 36.57 42.13
C VAL A 301 -19.21 37.78 43.07
N HIS A 302 -20.06 38.72 42.81
CA HIS A 302 -20.75 39.54 43.88
C HIS A 302 -22.01 40.10 43.27
#